data_9c798ee697a6b4fe431e4defc79a964e
#
_entry.id   9c798ee697a6b4fe431e4defc79a964e
#
_cell.length_a   1.000
_cell.length_b   1.000
_cell.length_c   1.000
_cell.angle_alpha   90.00
_cell.angle_beta   90.00
_cell.angle_gamma   90.00
#
_symmetry.space_group_name_H-M   'P 1'
#
loop_
_entity.id
_entity.type
_entity.pdbx_description
1 polymer ?
#
loop_
_entity_poly.entity_id
_entity_poly.type
_entity_poly.pdbx_seq_one_letter_code
_entity_poly.pdbx_strand_id
1 'polypeptide(L)'
;MAGRQKSRALNKPCIMLIVIAGMERFAFKGVASNLVTYLTDIIHMSNSAAAKTVNSWCGLTSIMPLLVAPLADSLWDHYSTILVSSLFYILGLAALTSTTFEWAWPVNKNISNAFMFWSLCLISLGQGGYNPSLQAFGADQLGEEEDLPTDQTDLKKSSKRTLFFTWWYFGVCSGSLLGVSVMSYIQDTLGWSLGFAVPTLAMIASIILFSSGTRSYTFNFTNDHKVDNPNPFKTTVDGLKAAISRMFNCGIGESHRKVDVPELELQENQISSQKLVGTKEVDEKPSKRIHLSDNIKVSLRLLPIWTMLLLFAVIFQQPATFFTKQGMTMKRNIGTKFKIPPATLQGAITVSIILLMPLYDKILVPCTQVITRNEKGITVLQRMGAGMVLSIIAMVIAALVEEKRLRTPSLTIFWLLPQYILLGISDIFTVVGMQEFFYGEVPVKMRTMGIALYTSVFGVGSFLSAMMISLIEIFSTRGGKQSWFSDDMSKARLDKYYWLLAILSTFSLLVYIILCRFHKSRSDLGDENDV
;
A
#
# COMPACT_ATOMS: atom_id res chain seq x y z
N MET A 1 -33.35 36.39 -13.56
CA MET A 1 -32.14 36.03 -14.32
C MET A 1 -31.60 34.72 -13.74
N ALA A 2 -31.75 33.63 -14.44
CA ALA A 2 -31.36 32.30 -14.00
C ALA A 2 -29.82 32.17 -14.08
N GLY A 3 -29.16 32.22 -12.93
CA GLY A 3 -27.73 31.93 -12.83
C GLY A 3 -27.46 30.49 -13.25
N ARG A 4 -26.83 30.34 -14.39
CA ARG A 4 -26.37 29.08 -14.96
C ARG A 4 -25.48 28.39 -13.93
N GLN A 5 -26.01 27.39 -13.25
CA GLN A 5 -25.28 26.48 -12.39
C GLN A 5 -24.21 25.81 -13.27
N LYS A 6 -22.98 26.35 -13.26
CA LYS A 6 -21.82 25.75 -13.94
C LYS A 6 -21.61 24.38 -13.33
N SER A 7 -21.74 23.35 -14.14
CA SER A 7 -21.76 21.94 -13.78
C SER A 7 -20.56 21.57 -12.87
N ARG A 8 -20.85 20.76 -11.83
CA ARG A 8 -19.88 20.06 -10.95
C ARG A 8 -19.04 19.01 -11.70
N ALA A 9 -18.76 19.18 -12.99
CA ALA A 9 -18.01 18.22 -13.79
C ALA A 9 -16.51 18.38 -13.53
N LEU A 10 -15.82 17.25 -13.40
CA LEU A 10 -14.35 17.19 -13.38
C LEU A 10 -13.78 17.68 -14.72
N ASN A 11 -12.63 18.33 -14.67
CA ASN A 11 -11.91 18.78 -15.86
C ASN A 11 -11.45 17.57 -16.69
N LYS A 12 -11.38 17.74 -18.02
CA LYS A 12 -10.94 16.68 -18.94
C LYS A 12 -9.59 16.02 -18.54
N PRO A 13 -8.54 16.78 -18.13
CA PRO A 13 -7.30 16.21 -17.62
C PRO A 13 -7.50 15.26 -16.42
N CYS A 14 -8.32 15.65 -15.45
CA CYS A 14 -8.60 14.82 -14.28
C CYS A 14 -9.27 13.49 -14.65
N ILE A 15 -10.22 13.50 -15.60
CA ILE A 15 -10.87 12.27 -16.08
C ILE A 15 -9.87 11.36 -16.78
N MET A 16 -8.99 11.92 -17.63
CA MET A 16 -7.93 11.15 -18.29
C MET A 16 -7.02 10.48 -17.27
N LEU A 17 -6.59 11.19 -16.23
CA LEU A 17 -5.70 10.65 -15.19
C LEU A 17 -6.38 9.57 -14.36
N ILE A 18 -7.70 9.67 -14.11
CA ILE A 18 -8.48 8.62 -13.45
C ILE A 18 -8.51 7.34 -14.31
N VAL A 19 -8.73 7.47 -15.62
CA VAL A 19 -8.70 6.33 -16.56
C VAL A 19 -7.30 5.69 -16.57
N ILE A 20 -6.25 6.50 -16.64
CA ILE A 20 -4.86 6.06 -16.61
C ILE A 20 -4.54 5.28 -15.33
N ALA A 21 -4.99 5.78 -14.17
CA ALA A 21 -4.84 5.08 -12.89
C ALA A 21 -5.61 3.74 -12.86
N GLY A 22 -6.80 3.70 -13.47
CA GLY A 22 -7.56 2.47 -13.65
C GLY A 22 -6.85 1.45 -14.54
N MET A 23 -6.23 1.89 -15.64
CA MET A 23 -5.45 1.04 -16.55
C MET A 23 -4.20 0.46 -15.86
N GLU A 24 -3.50 1.25 -15.07
CA GLU A 24 -2.37 0.76 -14.27
C GLU A 24 -2.84 -0.32 -13.28
N ARG A 25 -3.91 -0.07 -12.53
CA ARG A 25 -4.44 -1.05 -11.57
C ARG A 25 -4.93 -2.32 -12.25
N PHE A 26 -5.51 -2.21 -13.42
CA PHE A 26 -5.85 -3.37 -14.26
C PHE A 26 -4.60 -4.20 -14.59
N ALA A 27 -3.54 -3.55 -15.05
CA ALA A 27 -2.30 -4.24 -15.41
C ALA A 27 -1.64 -4.89 -14.19
N PHE A 28 -1.48 -4.15 -13.08
CA PHE A 28 -0.87 -4.67 -11.86
C PHE A 28 -1.63 -5.86 -11.27
N LYS A 29 -2.94 -5.69 -11.06
CA LYS A 29 -3.78 -6.74 -10.48
C LYS A 29 -3.94 -7.93 -11.41
N GLY A 30 -3.89 -7.70 -12.73
CA GLY A 30 -3.87 -8.76 -13.71
C GLY A 30 -2.66 -9.69 -13.60
N VAL A 31 -1.50 -9.15 -13.21
CA VAL A 31 -0.30 -9.96 -12.92
C VAL A 31 -0.35 -10.52 -11.51
N ALA A 32 -0.57 -9.68 -10.51
CA ALA A 32 -0.41 -10.03 -9.10
C ALA A 32 -1.39 -11.10 -8.61
N SER A 33 -2.64 -11.07 -9.09
CA SER A 33 -3.71 -11.94 -8.57
C SER A 33 -3.50 -13.42 -8.83
N ASN A 34 -2.84 -13.76 -9.92
CA ASN A 34 -2.66 -15.15 -10.35
C ASN A 34 -1.18 -15.56 -10.50
N LEU A 35 -0.26 -14.72 -10.03
CA LEU A 35 1.18 -14.96 -10.12
C LEU A 35 1.59 -16.26 -9.41
N VAL A 36 0.96 -16.59 -8.27
CA VAL A 36 1.25 -17.84 -7.56
C VAL A 36 0.99 -19.08 -8.44
N THR A 37 -0.07 -19.04 -9.26
CA THR A 37 -0.40 -20.12 -10.19
C THR A 37 0.65 -20.23 -11.30
N TYR A 38 1.08 -19.10 -11.87
CA TYR A 38 2.16 -19.08 -12.87
C TYR A 38 3.45 -19.70 -12.33
N LEU A 39 3.84 -19.33 -11.10
CA LEU A 39 5.05 -19.84 -10.45
C LEU A 39 5.00 -21.34 -10.19
N THR A 40 3.82 -21.89 -9.83
CA THR A 40 3.69 -23.33 -9.57
C THR A 40 3.48 -24.15 -10.81
N ASP A 41 2.64 -23.70 -11.73
CA ASP A 41 2.18 -24.54 -12.85
C ASP A 41 3.12 -24.44 -14.07
N ILE A 42 3.75 -23.29 -14.28
CA ILE A 42 4.65 -23.05 -15.43
C ILE A 42 6.12 -23.10 -15.02
N ILE A 43 6.48 -22.41 -13.95
CA ILE A 43 7.87 -22.37 -13.44
C ILE A 43 8.19 -23.62 -12.62
N HIS A 44 7.17 -24.38 -12.16
CA HIS A 44 7.28 -25.59 -11.33
C HIS A 44 7.93 -25.35 -9.98
N MET A 45 7.68 -24.19 -9.36
CA MET A 45 8.08 -23.92 -7.98
C MET A 45 7.17 -24.67 -7.01
N SER A 46 7.70 -25.05 -5.84
CA SER A 46 6.86 -25.57 -4.76
C SER A 46 5.83 -24.53 -4.29
N ASN A 47 4.71 -24.97 -3.75
CA ASN A 47 3.65 -24.07 -3.24
C ASN A 47 4.19 -23.07 -2.22
N SER A 48 5.10 -23.51 -1.31
CA SER A 48 5.72 -22.64 -0.33
C SER A 48 6.66 -21.61 -0.96
N ALA A 49 7.49 -22.04 -1.94
CA ALA A 49 8.42 -21.16 -2.64
C ALA A 49 7.66 -20.11 -3.46
N ALA A 50 6.62 -20.49 -4.18
CA ALA A 50 5.77 -19.59 -4.95
C ALA A 50 5.09 -18.55 -4.04
N ALA A 51 4.51 -18.97 -2.92
CA ALA A 51 3.88 -18.07 -1.97
C ALA A 51 4.90 -17.08 -1.35
N LYS A 52 6.10 -17.56 -0.98
CA LYS A 52 7.19 -16.70 -0.47
C LYS A 52 7.61 -15.67 -1.52
N THR A 53 7.72 -16.07 -2.78
CA THR A 53 8.11 -15.18 -3.88
C THR A 53 7.06 -14.10 -4.11
N VAL A 54 5.77 -14.46 -4.18
CA VAL A 54 4.67 -13.50 -4.34
C VAL A 54 4.65 -12.52 -3.17
N ASN A 55 4.75 -13.01 -1.94
CA ASN A 55 4.75 -12.16 -0.75
C ASN A 55 5.96 -11.21 -0.72
N SER A 56 7.16 -11.70 -1.05
CA SER A 56 8.37 -10.87 -1.10
C SER A 56 8.27 -9.81 -2.20
N TRP A 57 7.71 -10.15 -3.35
CA TRP A 57 7.46 -9.19 -4.43
C TRP A 57 6.42 -8.14 -4.04
N CYS A 58 5.30 -8.53 -3.42
CA CYS A 58 4.31 -7.59 -2.88
C CYS A 58 4.92 -6.67 -1.82
N GLY A 59 5.79 -7.22 -0.97
CA GLY A 59 6.55 -6.47 0.03
C GLY A 59 7.46 -5.40 -0.61
N LEU A 60 8.24 -5.82 -1.59
CA LEU A 60 9.11 -4.92 -2.36
C LEU A 60 8.30 -3.80 -3.03
N THR A 61 7.22 -4.16 -3.71
CA THR A 61 6.35 -3.21 -4.41
C THR A 61 5.73 -2.18 -3.45
N SER A 62 5.36 -2.59 -2.24
CA SER A 62 4.78 -1.69 -1.22
C SER A 62 5.81 -0.78 -0.55
N ILE A 63 7.10 -1.15 -0.56
CA ILE A 63 8.18 -0.33 0.00
C ILE A 63 8.79 0.61 -1.04
N MET A 64 8.81 0.23 -2.32
CA MET A 64 9.40 1.03 -3.40
C MET A 64 8.92 2.49 -3.44
N PRO A 65 7.62 2.81 -3.24
CA PRO A 65 7.17 4.20 -3.19
C PRO A 65 7.88 5.05 -2.15
N LEU A 66 8.24 4.46 -0.99
CA LEU A 66 8.93 5.17 0.10
C LEU A 66 10.37 5.54 -0.26
N LEU A 67 10.99 4.76 -1.14
CA LEU A 67 12.36 4.98 -1.59
C LEU A 67 12.41 5.86 -2.84
N VAL A 68 11.53 5.59 -3.79
CA VAL A 68 11.56 6.21 -5.12
C VAL A 68 10.90 7.59 -5.12
N ALA A 69 9.77 7.79 -4.42
CA ALA A 69 9.07 9.06 -4.46
C ALA A 69 9.91 10.24 -3.93
N PRO A 70 10.58 10.17 -2.76
CA PRO A 70 11.44 11.26 -2.30
C PRO A 70 12.63 11.54 -3.21
N LEU A 71 13.18 10.52 -3.87
CA LEU A 71 14.26 10.69 -4.84
C LEU A 71 13.75 11.38 -6.10
N ALA A 72 12.59 10.95 -6.58
CA ALA A 72 11.96 11.52 -7.74
C ALA A 72 11.58 12.99 -7.52
N ASP A 73 10.96 13.32 -6.39
CA ASP A 73 10.57 14.68 -6.02
C ASP A 73 11.79 15.63 -5.88
N SER A 74 12.98 15.08 -5.57
CA SER A 74 14.20 15.86 -5.43
C SER A 74 14.96 16.07 -6.76
N LEU A 75 14.74 15.20 -7.75
CA LEU A 75 15.51 15.17 -9.00
C LEU A 75 14.69 15.62 -10.21
N TRP A 76 13.40 15.34 -10.23
CA TRP A 76 12.52 15.53 -11.38
C TRP A 76 11.15 16.07 -10.96
N ASP A 77 10.45 16.66 -11.91
CA ASP A 77 9.03 16.99 -11.78
C ASP A 77 8.14 15.74 -11.87
N HIS A 78 6.92 15.81 -11.35
CA HIS A 78 5.98 14.69 -11.36
C HIS A 78 5.73 14.11 -12.75
N TYR A 79 5.68 14.96 -13.79
CA TYR A 79 5.46 14.55 -15.17
C TYR A 79 6.60 13.64 -15.69
N SER A 80 7.84 14.08 -15.53
CA SER A 80 9.04 13.32 -15.93
C SER A 80 9.18 12.03 -15.14
N THR A 81 8.87 12.06 -13.83
CA THR A 81 8.87 10.88 -12.98
C THR A 81 7.86 9.83 -13.46
N ILE A 82 6.64 10.24 -13.85
CA ILE A 82 5.63 9.33 -14.41
C ILE A 82 6.15 8.67 -15.68
N LEU A 83 6.76 9.43 -16.60
CA LEU A 83 7.28 8.88 -17.86
C LEU A 83 8.40 7.87 -17.65
N VAL A 84 9.40 8.22 -16.83
CA VAL A 84 10.56 7.35 -16.55
C VAL A 84 10.11 6.08 -15.80
N SER A 85 9.25 6.23 -14.80
CA SER A 85 8.72 5.10 -14.03
C SER A 85 7.84 4.18 -14.89
N SER A 86 7.06 4.74 -15.84
CA SER A 86 6.30 3.96 -16.81
C SER A 86 7.18 3.13 -17.72
N LEU A 87 8.34 3.67 -18.14
CA LEU A 87 9.27 2.93 -18.97
C LEU A 87 9.81 1.69 -18.23
N PHE A 88 10.26 1.84 -16.97
CA PHE A 88 10.69 0.69 -16.17
C PHE A 88 9.57 -0.32 -15.98
N TYR A 89 8.34 0.15 -15.76
CA TYR A 89 7.17 -0.72 -15.59
C TYR A 89 6.87 -1.52 -16.86
N ILE A 90 6.82 -0.87 -18.03
CA ILE A 90 6.58 -1.52 -19.33
C ILE A 90 7.71 -2.49 -19.66
N LEU A 91 8.97 -2.13 -19.43
CA LEU A 91 10.11 -3.03 -19.62
C LEU A 91 10.01 -4.26 -18.73
N GLY A 92 9.61 -4.10 -17.46
CA GLY A 92 9.38 -5.21 -16.55
C GLY A 92 8.24 -6.13 -17.01
N LEU A 93 7.11 -5.58 -17.45
CA LEU A 93 5.98 -6.35 -17.98
C LEU A 93 6.34 -7.06 -19.30
N ALA A 94 7.05 -6.39 -20.20
CA ALA A 94 7.51 -6.99 -21.46
C ALA A 94 8.50 -8.13 -21.20
N ALA A 95 9.43 -7.92 -20.25
CA ALA A 95 10.36 -8.94 -19.80
C ALA A 95 9.62 -10.14 -19.19
N LEU A 96 8.62 -9.91 -18.33
CA LEU A 96 7.78 -10.96 -17.77
C LEU A 96 6.99 -11.71 -18.88
N THR A 97 6.44 -10.98 -19.85
CA THR A 97 5.76 -11.57 -20.99
C THR A 97 6.70 -12.48 -21.80
N SER A 98 7.96 -12.08 -21.99
CA SER A 98 8.94 -12.87 -22.74
C SER A 98 9.26 -14.22 -22.07
N THR A 99 9.10 -14.33 -20.72
CA THR A 99 9.32 -15.60 -20.01
C THR A 99 8.29 -16.67 -20.34
N THR A 100 7.17 -16.30 -20.98
CA THR A 100 6.12 -17.26 -21.40
C THR A 100 6.37 -17.86 -22.77
N PHE A 101 7.36 -17.39 -23.52
CA PHE A 101 7.68 -17.91 -24.85
C PHE A 101 8.79 -18.97 -24.78
N GLU A 102 8.45 -20.23 -25.04
CA GLU A 102 9.40 -21.35 -25.00
C GLU A 102 10.58 -21.18 -25.97
N TRP A 103 10.35 -20.54 -27.13
CA TRP A 103 11.39 -20.28 -28.13
C TRP A 103 12.44 -19.27 -27.68
N ALA A 104 12.11 -18.38 -26.75
CA ALA A 104 13.03 -17.36 -26.24
C ALA A 104 14.02 -17.94 -25.21
N TRP A 105 13.69 -19.05 -24.54
CA TRP A 105 14.44 -19.60 -23.39
C TRP A 105 14.67 -21.13 -23.49
N PRO A 106 15.24 -21.66 -24.57
CA PRO A 106 15.24 -23.11 -24.81
C PRO A 106 16.19 -23.95 -23.95
N VAL A 107 17.18 -23.35 -23.24
CA VAL A 107 18.32 -24.16 -22.76
C VAL A 107 18.58 -24.10 -21.26
N ASN A 108 18.17 -23.05 -20.53
CA ASN A 108 18.57 -22.95 -19.13
C ASN A 108 17.46 -22.39 -18.22
N LYS A 109 16.76 -23.29 -17.52
CA LYS A 109 15.69 -22.92 -16.56
C LYS A 109 16.17 -21.94 -15.48
N ASN A 110 17.43 -22.00 -15.05
CA ASN A 110 17.95 -21.09 -14.04
C ASN A 110 18.05 -19.64 -14.54
N ILE A 111 18.40 -19.45 -15.80
CA ILE A 111 18.46 -18.11 -16.42
C ILE A 111 17.05 -17.55 -16.57
N SER A 112 16.09 -18.37 -17.01
CA SER A 112 14.67 -17.96 -17.12
C SER A 112 14.09 -17.54 -15.77
N ASN A 113 14.38 -18.29 -14.70
CA ASN A 113 13.93 -17.96 -13.35
C ASN A 113 14.55 -16.64 -12.85
N ALA A 114 15.87 -16.45 -13.03
CA ALA A 114 16.53 -15.22 -12.64
C ALA A 114 15.96 -14.01 -13.39
N PHE A 115 15.71 -14.18 -14.71
CA PHE A 115 15.14 -13.13 -15.56
C PHE A 115 13.71 -12.76 -15.14
N MET A 116 12.89 -13.73 -14.76
CA MET A 116 11.57 -13.51 -14.18
C MET A 116 11.65 -12.67 -12.88
N PHE A 117 12.57 -13.00 -11.97
CA PHE A 117 12.75 -12.19 -10.75
C PHE A 117 13.17 -10.76 -11.06
N TRP A 118 14.09 -10.57 -12.00
CA TRP A 118 14.48 -9.23 -12.44
C TRP A 118 13.32 -8.45 -13.06
N SER A 119 12.46 -9.12 -13.85
CA SER A 119 11.27 -8.49 -14.43
C SER A 119 10.30 -8.01 -13.33
N LEU A 120 10.09 -8.81 -12.29
CA LEU A 120 9.28 -8.45 -11.14
C LEU A 120 9.88 -7.28 -10.34
N CYS A 121 11.20 -7.22 -10.20
CA CYS A 121 11.89 -6.07 -9.59
C CYS A 121 11.72 -4.79 -10.40
N LEU A 122 11.81 -4.86 -11.73
CA LEU A 122 11.58 -3.71 -12.62
C LEU A 122 10.13 -3.20 -12.52
N ILE A 123 9.14 -4.10 -12.45
CA ILE A 123 7.75 -3.73 -12.23
C ILE A 123 7.60 -2.98 -10.91
N SER A 124 8.20 -3.48 -9.82
CA SER A 124 8.15 -2.84 -8.51
C SER A 124 8.80 -1.46 -8.49
N LEU A 125 9.95 -1.32 -9.15
CA LEU A 125 10.66 -0.04 -9.28
C LEU A 125 9.81 0.98 -10.07
N GLY A 126 9.25 0.55 -11.21
CA GLY A 126 8.37 1.39 -12.01
C GLY A 126 7.13 1.82 -11.24
N GLN A 127 6.45 0.90 -10.55
CA GLN A 127 5.27 1.20 -9.76
C GLN A 127 5.58 2.15 -8.58
N GLY A 128 6.78 2.02 -8.00
CA GLY A 128 7.21 2.85 -6.87
C GLY A 128 7.23 4.35 -7.16
N GLY A 129 7.65 4.75 -8.35
CA GLY A 129 7.62 6.16 -8.78
C GLY A 129 6.31 6.56 -9.46
N TYR A 130 5.69 5.64 -10.20
CA TYR A 130 4.50 5.93 -11.00
C TYR A 130 3.28 6.34 -10.17
N ASN A 131 2.87 5.51 -9.20
CA ASN A 131 1.63 5.71 -8.48
C ASN A 131 1.59 6.98 -7.63
N PRO A 132 2.60 7.29 -6.80
CA PRO A 132 2.60 8.52 -6.01
C PRO A 132 2.60 9.76 -6.90
N SER A 133 3.45 9.77 -7.94
CA SER A 133 3.58 10.92 -8.83
C SER A 133 2.33 11.13 -9.68
N LEU A 134 1.66 10.06 -10.15
CA LEU A 134 0.41 10.18 -10.90
C LEU A 134 -0.72 10.75 -10.04
N GLN A 135 -0.82 10.32 -8.78
CA GLN A 135 -1.83 10.83 -7.85
C GLN A 135 -1.59 12.29 -7.47
N ALA A 136 -0.33 12.67 -7.22
CA ALA A 136 0.07 14.04 -6.95
C ALA A 136 -0.19 14.94 -8.15
N PHE A 137 0.28 14.54 -9.34
CA PHE A 137 0.05 15.25 -10.60
C PHE A 137 -1.45 15.44 -10.90
N GLY A 138 -2.27 14.41 -10.60
CA GLY A 138 -3.73 14.51 -10.75
C GLY A 138 -4.38 15.52 -9.81
N ALA A 139 -3.89 15.64 -8.59
CA ALA A 139 -4.32 16.66 -7.64
C ALA A 139 -3.94 18.07 -8.09
N ASP A 140 -2.76 18.23 -8.71
CA ASP A 140 -2.29 19.52 -9.24
C ASP A 140 -3.15 20.04 -10.40
N GLN A 141 -3.81 19.13 -11.17
CA GLN A 141 -4.70 19.50 -12.28
C GLN A 141 -6.03 20.13 -11.82
N LEU A 142 -6.33 20.17 -10.52
CA LEU A 142 -7.58 20.75 -10.01
C LEU A 142 -7.60 22.29 -10.07
N GLY A 143 -6.45 22.93 -10.33
CA GLY A 143 -6.27 24.36 -10.54
C GLY A 143 -6.49 25.22 -9.29
N GLU A 144 -5.85 26.38 -9.24
CA GLU A 144 -6.15 27.47 -8.33
C GLU A 144 -7.14 28.41 -9.04
N GLU A 145 -8.39 28.51 -8.55
CA GLU A 145 -9.29 29.59 -8.96
C GLU A 145 -8.94 30.83 -8.13
N GLU A 146 -8.16 31.75 -8.74
CA GLU A 146 -7.62 32.99 -8.11
C GLU A 146 -8.66 34.10 -7.87
N ASP A 147 -9.90 34.00 -8.39
CA ASP A 147 -10.79 35.16 -8.51
C ASP A 147 -12.03 35.16 -7.56
N LEU A 148 -12.03 34.41 -6.45
CA LEU A 148 -13.18 34.39 -5.53
C LEU A 148 -12.77 34.79 -4.08
N PRO A 149 -13.71 35.41 -3.29
CA PRO A 149 -13.49 35.71 -1.88
C PRO A 149 -13.10 34.44 -1.10
N THR A 150 -12.12 34.55 -0.22
CA THR A 150 -11.37 33.47 0.44
C THR A 150 -12.26 32.34 1.00
N ASP A 151 -13.37 32.65 1.66
CA ASP A 151 -14.24 31.65 2.31
C ASP A 151 -15.03 30.77 1.33
N GLN A 152 -15.45 31.32 0.18
CA GLN A 152 -16.18 30.56 -0.84
C GLN A 152 -15.25 29.73 -1.73
N THR A 153 -14.01 30.17 -1.87
CA THR A 153 -12.96 29.48 -2.65
C THR A 153 -12.55 28.19 -1.95
N ASP A 154 -12.35 28.23 -0.64
CA ASP A 154 -11.92 27.08 0.16
C ASP A 154 -12.97 25.96 0.20
N LEU A 155 -14.26 26.31 0.34
CA LEU A 155 -15.34 25.34 0.30
C LEU A 155 -15.51 24.69 -1.09
N LYS A 156 -15.36 25.45 -2.18
CA LYS A 156 -15.43 24.93 -3.55
C LYS A 156 -14.20 24.06 -3.88
N LYS A 157 -13.02 24.48 -3.49
CA LYS A 157 -11.75 23.75 -3.69
C LYS A 157 -11.78 22.41 -2.95
N SER A 158 -12.23 22.41 -1.70
CA SER A 158 -12.45 21.21 -0.90
C SER A 158 -13.45 20.25 -1.58
N SER A 159 -14.58 20.75 -2.09
CA SER A 159 -15.60 19.93 -2.76
C SER A 159 -15.10 19.32 -4.08
N LYS A 160 -14.36 20.07 -4.92
CA LYS A 160 -13.76 19.57 -6.18
C LYS A 160 -12.69 18.51 -5.90
N ARG A 161 -11.85 18.73 -4.89
CA ARG A 161 -10.81 17.81 -4.47
C ARG A 161 -11.40 16.49 -3.96
N THR A 162 -12.43 16.56 -3.13
CA THR A 162 -13.16 15.38 -2.64
C THR A 162 -13.77 14.59 -3.80
N LEU A 163 -14.42 15.29 -4.76
CA LEU A 163 -15.00 14.66 -5.95
C LEU A 163 -13.95 13.94 -6.79
N PHE A 164 -12.78 14.57 -7.01
CA PHE A 164 -11.68 13.95 -7.75
C PHE A 164 -11.20 12.68 -7.08
N PHE A 165 -10.89 12.69 -5.77
CA PHE A 165 -10.40 11.52 -5.07
C PHE A 165 -11.45 10.39 -4.98
N THR A 166 -12.75 10.72 -4.92
CA THR A 166 -13.83 9.73 -4.98
C THR A 166 -13.84 9.01 -6.33
N TRP A 167 -13.78 9.75 -7.45
CA TRP A 167 -13.73 9.15 -8.79
C TRP A 167 -12.40 8.43 -9.06
N TRP A 168 -11.28 8.95 -8.51
CA TRP A 168 -9.99 8.28 -8.55
C TRP A 168 -10.06 6.90 -7.91
N TYR A 169 -10.58 6.84 -6.69
CA TYR A 169 -10.75 5.58 -5.98
C TYR A 169 -11.66 4.61 -6.74
N PHE A 170 -12.77 5.11 -7.30
CA PHE A 170 -13.66 4.30 -8.14
C PHE A 170 -12.95 3.76 -9.38
N GLY A 171 -12.15 4.58 -10.07
CA GLY A 171 -11.35 4.16 -11.22
C GLY A 171 -10.34 3.07 -10.86
N VAL A 172 -9.62 3.24 -9.76
CA VAL A 172 -8.66 2.25 -9.22
C VAL A 172 -9.35 0.93 -8.86
N CYS A 173 -10.49 0.98 -8.17
CA CYS A 173 -11.26 -0.22 -7.82
C CYS A 173 -11.81 -0.92 -9.06
N SER A 174 -12.33 -0.18 -10.04
CA SER A 174 -12.83 -0.74 -11.30
C SER A 174 -11.71 -1.42 -12.09
N GLY A 175 -10.54 -0.77 -12.20
CA GLY A 175 -9.35 -1.34 -12.83
C GLY A 175 -8.90 -2.61 -12.12
N SER A 176 -8.87 -2.61 -10.77
CA SER A 176 -8.52 -3.78 -9.97
C SER A 176 -9.49 -4.95 -10.21
N LEU A 177 -10.79 -4.68 -10.22
CA LEU A 177 -11.82 -5.70 -10.43
C LEU A 177 -11.70 -6.33 -11.83
N LEU A 178 -11.54 -5.51 -12.85
CA LEU A 178 -11.33 -5.98 -14.23
C LEU A 178 -10.02 -6.76 -14.34
N GLY A 179 -8.93 -6.28 -13.74
CA GLY A 179 -7.62 -6.96 -13.72
C GLY A 179 -7.71 -8.34 -13.09
N VAL A 180 -8.33 -8.45 -11.93
CA VAL A 180 -8.49 -9.75 -11.25
C VAL A 180 -9.42 -10.68 -12.04
N SER A 181 -10.54 -10.19 -12.56
CA SER A 181 -11.56 -11.04 -13.17
C SER A 181 -11.19 -11.46 -14.60
N VAL A 182 -10.94 -10.46 -15.45
CA VAL A 182 -10.71 -10.69 -16.89
C VAL A 182 -9.35 -11.34 -17.11
N MET A 183 -8.30 -10.86 -16.43
CA MET A 183 -6.96 -11.40 -16.67
C MET A 183 -6.81 -12.83 -16.14
N SER A 184 -7.39 -13.14 -14.97
CA SER A 184 -7.38 -14.51 -14.47
C SER A 184 -8.10 -15.48 -15.42
N TYR A 185 -9.19 -15.03 -16.05
CA TYR A 185 -9.88 -15.83 -17.06
C TYR A 185 -9.03 -16.04 -18.32
N ILE A 186 -8.38 -14.99 -18.83
CA ILE A 186 -7.48 -15.10 -19.99
C ILE A 186 -6.32 -16.03 -19.67
N GLN A 187 -5.71 -15.93 -18.50
CA GLN A 187 -4.57 -16.74 -18.07
C GLN A 187 -4.94 -18.23 -17.93
N ASP A 188 -6.13 -18.54 -17.41
CA ASP A 188 -6.59 -19.93 -17.19
C ASP A 188 -7.09 -20.58 -18.49
N THR A 189 -7.61 -19.81 -19.48
CA THR A 189 -8.27 -20.34 -20.68
C THR A 189 -7.50 -20.12 -21.98
N LEU A 190 -6.89 -18.95 -22.16
CA LEU A 190 -6.20 -18.55 -23.40
C LEU A 190 -4.67 -18.63 -23.29
N GLY A 191 -4.17 -18.85 -22.07
CA GLY A 191 -2.75 -19.05 -21.80
C GLY A 191 -2.03 -17.82 -21.25
N TRP A 192 -0.85 -18.08 -20.70
CA TRP A 192 -0.05 -17.10 -19.97
C TRP A 192 0.57 -16.03 -20.86
N SER A 193 0.86 -16.35 -22.12
CA SER A 193 1.44 -15.37 -23.07
C SER A 193 0.49 -14.20 -23.31
N LEU A 194 -0.78 -14.47 -23.59
CA LEU A 194 -1.81 -13.42 -23.66
C LEU A 194 -2.09 -12.82 -22.28
N GLY A 195 -2.03 -13.64 -21.24
CA GLY A 195 -2.25 -13.24 -19.87
C GLY A 195 -1.28 -12.17 -19.35
N PHE A 196 -0.06 -12.09 -19.88
CA PHE A 196 0.90 -11.03 -19.55
C PHE A 196 1.05 -9.99 -20.66
N ALA A 197 0.77 -10.34 -21.93
CA ALA A 197 0.79 -9.38 -23.03
C ALA A 197 -0.30 -8.31 -22.89
N VAL A 198 -1.52 -8.67 -22.47
CA VAL A 198 -2.63 -7.72 -22.32
C VAL A 198 -2.32 -6.64 -21.25
N PRO A 199 -1.84 -6.96 -20.02
CA PRO A 199 -1.35 -5.97 -19.08
C PRO A 199 -0.26 -5.06 -19.64
N THR A 200 0.69 -5.63 -20.41
CA THR A 200 1.76 -4.87 -21.07
C THR A 200 1.19 -3.86 -22.06
N LEU A 201 0.26 -4.29 -22.92
CA LEU A 201 -0.40 -3.42 -23.89
C LEU A 201 -1.27 -2.35 -23.19
N ALA A 202 -1.92 -2.69 -22.10
CA ALA A 202 -2.67 -1.72 -21.31
C ALA A 202 -1.78 -0.63 -20.74
N MET A 203 -0.56 -0.95 -20.26
CA MET A 203 0.40 0.04 -19.77
C MET A 203 0.98 0.88 -20.92
N ILE A 204 1.23 0.30 -22.09
CA ILE A 204 1.64 1.06 -23.29
C ILE A 204 0.53 2.05 -23.70
N ALA A 205 -0.72 1.60 -23.74
CA ALA A 205 -1.85 2.48 -24.04
C ALA A 205 -2.03 3.58 -22.99
N SER A 206 -1.78 3.27 -21.70
CA SER A 206 -1.81 4.24 -20.61
C SER A 206 -0.79 5.36 -20.80
N ILE A 207 0.46 5.04 -21.17
CA ILE A 207 1.50 6.07 -21.41
C ILE A 207 1.23 6.89 -22.68
N ILE A 208 0.69 6.26 -23.72
CA ILE A 208 0.26 6.97 -24.95
C ILE A 208 -0.85 7.97 -24.61
N LEU A 209 -1.85 7.54 -23.82
CA LEU A 209 -2.93 8.40 -23.36
C LEU A 209 -2.39 9.55 -22.49
N PHE A 210 -1.49 9.26 -21.54
CA PHE A 210 -0.84 10.26 -20.71
C PHE A 210 -0.08 11.29 -21.54
N SER A 211 0.75 10.85 -22.48
CA SER A 211 1.53 11.73 -23.37
C SER A 211 0.64 12.55 -24.31
N SER A 212 -0.47 11.99 -24.79
CA SER A 212 -1.45 12.72 -25.64
C SER A 212 -2.14 13.86 -24.89
N GLY A 213 -2.27 13.72 -23.56
CA GLY A 213 -2.85 14.73 -22.68
C GLY A 213 -1.93 15.93 -22.38
N THR A 214 -0.65 15.90 -22.74
CA THR A 214 0.37 16.90 -22.37
C THR A 214 -0.06 18.33 -22.69
N ARG A 215 -0.74 18.55 -23.83
CA ARG A 215 -1.24 19.86 -24.23
C ARG A 215 -2.42 20.39 -23.39
N SER A 216 -3.07 19.50 -22.63
CA SER A 216 -4.24 19.81 -21.81
C SER A 216 -3.90 19.92 -20.32
N TYR A 217 -2.68 19.53 -19.93
CA TYR A 217 -2.23 19.58 -18.55
C TYR A 217 -1.78 20.99 -18.16
N THR A 218 -2.06 21.36 -16.93
CA THR A 218 -1.56 22.58 -16.30
C THR A 218 -0.23 22.24 -15.62
N PHE A 219 0.84 22.93 -16.01
CA PHE A 219 2.16 22.78 -15.41
C PHE A 219 2.41 23.97 -14.49
N ASN A 220 2.40 23.74 -13.19
CA ASN A 220 2.82 24.75 -12.22
C ASN A 220 4.36 24.70 -12.12
N PHE A 221 5.04 25.54 -12.89
CA PHE A 221 6.48 25.78 -12.72
C PHE A 221 6.66 26.66 -11.47
N THR A 222 6.71 26.06 -10.30
CA THR A 222 7.19 26.75 -9.10
C THR A 222 8.69 26.97 -9.26
N ASN A 223 9.07 28.20 -9.64
CA ASN A 223 10.46 28.66 -9.74
C ASN A 223 11.18 28.77 -8.37
N ASP A 224 10.68 28.16 -7.33
CA ASP A 224 11.15 28.33 -5.94
C ASP A 224 12.08 27.23 -5.43
N HIS A 225 12.66 26.40 -6.30
CA HIS A 225 13.63 25.38 -5.84
C HIS A 225 15.10 25.84 -5.91
N LYS A 226 15.37 27.12 -5.65
CA LYS A 226 16.72 27.62 -5.37
C LYS A 226 16.82 28.30 -4.01
N VAL A 227 16.37 27.66 -2.96
CA VAL A 227 16.73 28.05 -1.59
C VAL A 227 17.08 26.77 -0.83
N ASP A 228 18.28 26.74 -0.27
CA ASP A 228 18.91 25.71 0.55
C ASP A 228 17.96 25.04 1.54
N ASN A 229 17.33 23.93 1.15
CA ASN A 229 16.76 22.97 2.07
C ASN A 229 17.67 21.74 2.12
N PRO A 230 18.20 21.36 3.28
CA PRO A 230 18.93 20.11 3.41
C PRO A 230 18.02 18.97 2.95
N ASN A 231 18.48 18.18 1.97
CA ASN A 231 17.75 17.07 1.36
C ASN A 231 17.02 16.24 2.45
N PRO A 232 15.67 16.21 2.48
CA PRO A 232 14.92 15.50 3.51
C PRO A 232 15.29 14.01 3.56
N PHE A 233 15.71 13.45 2.44
CA PHE A 233 16.21 12.08 2.35
C PHE A 233 17.54 11.90 3.10
N LYS A 234 18.51 12.80 2.93
CA LYS A 234 19.80 12.74 3.62
C LYS A 234 19.60 12.86 5.14
N THR A 235 18.73 13.76 5.57
CA THR A 235 18.39 13.95 6.97
C THR A 235 17.68 12.72 7.56
N THR A 236 16.80 12.06 6.79
CA THR A 236 16.10 10.83 7.21
C THR A 236 17.07 9.64 7.26
N VAL A 237 17.96 9.49 6.29
CA VAL A 237 18.97 8.42 6.22
C VAL A 237 20.01 8.57 7.34
N ASP A 238 20.46 9.79 7.62
CA ASP A 238 21.43 10.06 8.68
C ASP A 238 20.78 9.86 10.07
N GLY A 239 19.51 10.23 10.23
CA GLY A 239 18.71 9.94 11.44
C GLY A 239 18.50 8.43 11.64
N LEU A 240 18.22 7.69 10.57
CA LEU A 240 18.04 6.24 10.62
C LEU A 240 19.37 5.52 10.94
N LYS A 241 20.48 5.94 10.32
CA LYS A 241 21.82 5.43 10.65
C LYS A 241 22.18 5.69 12.12
N ALA A 242 21.89 6.88 12.64
CA ALA A 242 22.13 7.22 14.04
C ALA A 242 21.26 6.37 14.99
N ALA A 243 20.00 6.11 14.65
CA ALA A 243 19.10 5.26 15.42
C ALA A 243 19.55 3.78 15.41
N ILE A 244 19.92 3.25 14.24
CA ILE A 244 20.44 1.89 14.08
C ILE A 244 21.77 1.72 14.83
N SER A 245 22.68 2.70 14.72
CA SER A 245 23.95 2.69 15.47
C SER A 245 23.75 2.68 16.98
N ARG A 246 22.75 3.42 17.48
CA ARG A 246 22.40 3.41 18.92
C ARG A 246 21.79 2.08 19.35
N MET A 247 20.96 1.42 18.52
CA MET A 247 20.40 0.11 18.83
C MET A 247 21.47 -0.99 18.87
N PHE A 248 22.47 -0.94 17.99
CA PHE A 248 23.58 -1.90 17.99
C PHE A 248 24.60 -1.61 19.09
N ASN A 249 24.79 -0.37 19.52
CA ASN A 249 25.72 0.00 20.61
C ASN A 249 25.15 -0.15 22.03
N CYS A 250 23.87 -0.46 22.18
CA CYS A 250 23.24 -0.65 23.51
C CYS A 250 23.53 -2.05 24.11
N GLY A 251 24.42 -2.84 23.53
CA GLY A 251 24.70 -4.23 23.90
C GLY A 251 26.05 -4.54 24.52
N ILE A 252 26.95 -3.58 24.77
CA ILE A 252 28.24 -3.88 25.46
C ILE A 252 28.75 -2.64 26.21
N GLY A 253 28.73 -2.74 27.55
CA GLY A 253 29.73 -2.21 28.47
C GLY A 253 29.90 -0.68 28.56
N GLU A 254 29.61 -0.19 29.75
CA GLU A 254 30.10 1.10 30.28
C GLU A 254 31.59 1.29 30.03
N SER A 255 31.95 2.40 29.41
CA SER A 255 33.19 3.10 29.74
C SER A 255 33.10 4.56 29.28
N HIS A 256 33.31 5.44 30.26
CA HIS A 256 33.48 6.87 30.08
C HIS A 256 34.50 7.19 28.98
N ARG A 257 34.08 7.78 27.87
CA ARG A 257 34.95 8.58 27.01
C ARG A 257 34.21 9.80 26.52
N LYS A 258 34.65 10.96 27.01
CA LYS A 258 34.33 12.24 26.40
C LYS A 258 34.73 12.18 24.94
N VAL A 259 33.77 12.35 24.05
CA VAL A 259 34.03 12.56 22.63
C VAL A 259 33.87 14.04 22.39
N ASP A 260 34.99 14.67 22.10
CA ASP A 260 35.06 16.03 21.59
C ASP A 260 34.27 16.10 20.27
N VAL A 261 33.34 17.03 20.23
CA VAL A 261 32.58 17.40 19.03
C VAL A 261 33.47 18.35 18.24
N PRO A 262 33.82 18.07 16.97
CA PRO A 262 34.49 19.09 16.17
C PRO A 262 33.51 20.24 15.92
N GLU A 263 33.84 21.41 16.45
CA GLU A 263 33.28 22.69 16.08
C GLU A 263 33.54 22.94 14.59
N LEU A 264 32.51 23.00 13.79
CA LEU A 264 32.58 23.59 12.47
C LEU A 264 32.46 25.11 12.63
N GLU A 265 33.60 25.78 12.58
CA GLU A 265 33.69 27.23 12.45
C GLU A 265 32.93 27.70 11.21
N LEU A 266 31.86 28.43 11.41
CA LEU A 266 31.21 29.24 10.40
C LEU A 266 31.96 30.57 10.32
N GLN A 267 32.70 30.76 9.24
CA GLN A 267 33.39 31.96 8.86
C GLN A 267 32.37 33.08 8.64
N GLU A 268 32.37 34.02 9.56
CA GLU A 268 31.60 35.24 9.57
C GLU A 268 32.23 36.25 8.60
N ASN A 269 31.61 36.48 7.44
CA ASN A 269 32.00 37.62 6.59
C ASN A 269 31.28 38.88 7.08
N GLN A 270 32.06 39.74 7.70
CA GLN A 270 31.74 41.14 8.00
C GLN A 270 31.47 41.92 6.71
N ILE A 271 30.31 42.56 6.63
CA ILE A 271 30.14 43.80 5.86
C ILE A 271 29.48 44.84 6.81
N SER A 272 30.23 45.92 6.93
CA SER A 272 30.09 47.08 7.79
C SER A 272 28.79 47.86 7.67
N SER A 273 28.32 48.25 8.84
CA SER A 273 27.76 49.56 9.28
C SER A 273 27.07 50.46 8.26
N GLN A 274 25.76 50.71 8.49
CA GLN A 274 25.30 52.10 8.69
C GLN A 274 24.02 52.15 9.57
N LYS A 275 24.08 53.04 10.54
CA LYS A 275 23.09 53.45 11.54
C LYS A 275 21.77 53.92 10.95
N LEU A 276 20.62 53.51 11.52
CA LEU A 276 19.64 54.48 12.09
C LEU A 276 18.64 53.79 13.02
N VAL A 277 18.60 54.29 14.20
CA VAL A 277 17.68 54.42 15.30
C VAL A 277 16.22 54.01 15.07
N GLY A 278 15.69 53.16 16.01
CA GLY A 278 14.25 53.13 16.32
C GLY A 278 13.67 51.78 16.79
N THR A 279 13.82 51.47 18.07
CA THR A 279 12.90 50.75 18.98
C THR A 279 11.95 49.66 18.45
N LYS A 280 12.20 48.40 18.77
CA LYS A 280 11.45 47.52 19.69
C LYS A 280 12.06 46.14 19.66
N GLU A 281 12.56 45.71 20.80
CA GLU A 281 12.94 44.31 21.06
C GLU A 281 11.70 43.42 20.87
N VAL A 282 11.83 42.46 19.98
CA VAL A 282 11.04 41.24 19.98
C VAL A 282 12.03 40.10 20.00
N ASP A 283 12.07 39.41 21.11
CA ASP A 283 12.86 38.21 21.37
C ASP A 283 12.60 37.15 20.28
N GLU A 284 13.48 37.03 19.32
CA GLU A 284 13.56 35.86 18.45
C GLU A 284 14.39 34.77 19.15
N LYS A 285 13.69 33.85 19.80
CA LYS A 285 14.25 32.60 20.35
C LYS A 285 14.77 31.71 19.20
N PRO A 286 15.90 31.01 19.40
CA PRO A 286 16.51 30.15 18.37
C PRO A 286 15.70 28.86 18.20
N SER A 287 14.86 28.82 17.15
CA SER A 287 13.88 27.75 16.87
C SER A 287 14.35 26.67 15.90
N LYS A 288 15.64 26.39 15.72
CA LYS A 288 16.10 25.44 14.68
C LYS A 288 16.66 24.09 15.14
N ARG A 289 16.89 23.83 16.42
CA ARG A 289 17.43 22.53 16.91
C ARG A 289 16.38 21.57 17.51
N ILE A 290 15.16 22.00 17.74
CA ILE A 290 14.14 21.25 18.47
C ILE A 290 13.39 20.26 17.56
N HIS A 291 13.31 20.48 16.23
CA HIS A 291 12.42 19.76 15.35
C HIS A 291 12.82 18.30 14.99
N LEU A 292 14.09 17.91 15.00
CA LEU A 292 14.49 16.54 14.58
C LEU A 292 14.23 15.52 15.69
N SER A 293 14.50 15.89 16.95
CA SER A 293 14.25 15.04 18.13
C SER A 293 12.76 14.75 18.33
N ASP A 294 11.90 15.73 18.11
CA ASP A 294 10.47 15.58 18.29
C ASP A 294 9.82 14.75 17.17
N ASN A 295 10.31 14.88 15.96
CA ASN A 295 9.87 14.09 14.81
C ASN A 295 10.14 12.60 15.00
N ILE A 296 11.32 12.24 15.53
CA ILE A 296 11.68 10.85 15.83
C ILE A 296 10.82 10.31 16.98
N LYS A 297 10.56 11.12 18.01
CA LYS A 297 9.70 10.72 19.13
C LYS A 297 8.27 10.41 18.70
N VAL A 298 7.69 11.22 17.80
CA VAL A 298 6.35 10.97 17.25
C VAL A 298 6.32 9.65 16.51
N SER A 299 7.30 9.37 15.66
CA SER A 299 7.36 8.11 14.89
C SER A 299 7.54 6.90 15.81
N LEU A 300 8.42 6.99 16.81
CA LEU A 300 8.63 5.91 17.79
C LEU A 300 7.38 5.63 18.63
N ARG A 301 6.56 6.66 18.91
CA ARG A 301 5.30 6.50 19.63
C ARG A 301 4.25 5.71 18.82
N LEU A 302 4.27 5.79 17.51
CA LEU A 302 3.35 5.09 16.61
C LEU A 302 3.77 3.64 16.34
N LEU A 303 5.05 3.30 16.53
CA LEU A 303 5.60 1.96 16.26
C LEU A 303 4.88 0.82 16.99
N PRO A 304 4.46 0.92 18.27
CA PRO A 304 3.77 -0.19 18.92
C PRO A 304 2.45 -0.55 18.22
N ILE A 305 1.64 0.44 17.84
CA ILE A 305 0.39 0.23 17.09
C ILE A 305 0.71 -0.32 15.70
N TRP A 306 1.69 0.25 15.00
CA TRP A 306 2.18 -0.20 13.71
C TRP A 306 2.57 -1.68 13.73
N THR A 307 3.29 -2.12 14.77
CA THR A 307 3.72 -3.52 14.90
C THR A 307 2.54 -4.48 15.03
N MET A 308 1.48 -4.10 15.74
CA MET A 308 0.29 -4.93 15.89
C MET A 308 -0.49 -5.10 14.58
N LEU A 309 -0.38 -4.14 13.67
CA LEU A 309 -1.02 -4.17 12.36
C LEU A 309 -0.31 -5.08 11.35
N LEU A 310 0.93 -5.50 11.61
CA LEU A 310 1.68 -6.38 10.70
C LEU A 310 0.98 -7.73 10.47
N LEU A 311 0.37 -8.31 11.49
CA LEU A 311 -0.35 -9.58 11.33
C LEU A 311 -1.63 -9.43 10.48
N PHE A 312 -2.29 -8.28 10.54
CA PHE A 312 -3.35 -7.94 9.61
C PHE A 312 -2.84 -7.95 8.16
N ALA A 313 -1.68 -7.33 7.91
CA ALA A 313 -1.09 -7.33 6.56
C ALA A 313 -0.66 -8.74 6.10
N VAL A 314 -0.21 -9.63 7.01
CA VAL A 314 0.04 -11.05 6.71
C VAL A 314 -1.23 -11.76 6.24
N ILE A 315 -2.36 -11.52 6.89
CA ILE A 315 -3.66 -12.08 6.48
C ILE A 315 -4.03 -11.61 5.07
N PHE A 316 -3.76 -10.35 4.74
CA PHE A 316 -4.06 -9.76 3.44
C PHE A 316 -3.22 -10.31 2.27
N GLN A 317 -2.19 -11.11 2.54
CA GLN A 317 -1.44 -11.84 1.50
C GLN A 317 -2.10 -13.17 1.11
N GLN A 318 -3.02 -13.71 1.91
CA GLN A 318 -3.61 -15.03 1.68
C GLN A 318 -4.45 -15.11 0.39
N PRO A 319 -5.25 -14.10 0.02
CA PRO A 319 -6.00 -14.08 -1.24
C PRO A 319 -5.16 -14.35 -2.49
N ALA A 320 -3.99 -13.71 -2.59
CA ALA A 320 -3.11 -13.83 -3.75
C ALA A 320 -2.23 -15.11 -3.74
N THR A 321 -2.23 -15.85 -2.63
CA THR A 321 -1.38 -17.02 -2.43
C THR A 321 -2.20 -18.28 -2.14
N PHE A 322 -2.35 -18.63 -0.88
CA PHE A 322 -2.94 -19.94 -0.51
C PHE A 322 -4.44 -20.04 -0.75
N PHE A 323 -5.22 -18.96 -0.70
CA PHE A 323 -6.65 -19.03 -1.08
C PHE A 323 -6.82 -19.35 -2.56
N THR A 324 -5.98 -18.77 -3.43
CA THR A 324 -5.98 -19.10 -4.86
C THR A 324 -5.60 -20.56 -5.07
N LYS A 325 -4.56 -21.07 -4.40
CA LYS A 325 -4.16 -22.49 -4.47
C LYS A 325 -5.24 -23.44 -3.91
N GLN A 326 -5.89 -23.09 -2.81
CA GLN A 326 -7.03 -23.81 -2.27
C GLN A 326 -8.17 -23.93 -3.29
N GLY A 327 -8.51 -22.82 -3.97
CA GLY A 327 -9.55 -22.78 -4.99
C GLY A 327 -9.24 -23.64 -6.23
N MET A 328 -7.95 -23.85 -6.57
CA MET A 328 -7.56 -24.68 -7.71
C MET A 328 -7.98 -26.14 -7.56
N THR A 329 -8.07 -26.65 -6.34
CA THR A 329 -8.42 -28.04 -6.02
C THR A 329 -9.91 -28.26 -5.76
N MET A 330 -10.71 -27.18 -5.79
CA MET A 330 -12.15 -27.22 -5.56
C MET A 330 -12.95 -27.38 -6.87
N LYS A 331 -14.24 -27.74 -6.78
CA LYS A 331 -15.12 -27.80 -7.94
C LYS A 331 -15.40 -26.38 -8.45
N ARG A 332 -14.86 -26.05 -9.64
CA ARG A 332 -14.89 -24.73 -10.25
C ARG A 332 -15.94 -24.55 -11.35
N ASN A 333 -16.64 -25.60 -11.73
CA ASN A 333 -17.57 -25.58 -12.85
C ASN A 333 -18.90 -24.93 -12.49
N ILE A 334 -19.35 -23.98 -13.33
CA ILE A 334 -20.72 -23.47 -13.37
C ILE A 334 -21.38 -24.03 -14.65
N GLY A 335 -22.36 -24.90 -14.47
CA GLY A 335 -22.93 -25.64 -15.59
C GLY A 335 -21.90 -26.55 -16.26
N THR A 336 -22.03 -26.76 -17.57
CA THR A 336 -21.21 -27.72 -18.33
C THR A 336 -20.00 -27.08 -19.02
N LYS A 337 -20.02 -25.76 -19.27
CA LYS A 337 -19.04 -25.10 -20.15
C LYS A 337 -18.13 -24.07 -19.45
N PHE A 338 -18.55 -23.52 -18.31
CA PHE A 338 -17.80 -22.43 -17.68
C PHE A 338 -17.06 -22.90 -16.43
N LYS A 339 -15.75 -22.62 -16.38
CA LYS A 339 -14.86 -22.94 -15.25
C LYS A 339 -14.34 -21.64 -14.66
N ILE A 340 -14.60 -21.42 -13.35
CA ILE A 340 -14.17 -20.22 -12.65
C ILE A 340 -12.67 -20.29 -12.36
N PRO A 341 -11.86 -19.30 -12.78
CA PRO A 341 -10.50 -19.17 -12.31
C PRO A 341 -10.47 -18.83 -10.82
N PRO A 342 -9.68 -19.52 -9.98
CA PRO A 342 -9.69 -19.29 -8.53
C PRO A 342 -9.31 -17.86 -8.13
N ALA A 343 -8.36 -17.26 -8.84
CA ALA A 343 -7.93 -15.89 -8.58
C ALA A 343 -9.06 -14.86 -8.77
N THR A 344 -10.06 -15.14 -9.62
CA THR A 344 -11.24 -14.26 -9.82
C THR A 344 -12.02 -13.99 -8.53
N LEU A 345 -11.99 -14.92 -7.57
CA LEU A 345 -12.67 -14.72 -6.28
C LEU A 345 -12.11 -13.55 -5.46
N GLN A 346 -10.85 -13.15 -5.73
CA GLN A 346 -10.29 -11.93 -5.11
C GLN A 346 -11.10 -10.68 -5.49
N GLY A 347 -11.79 -10.71 -6.65
CA GLY A 347 -12.73 -9.66 -7.04
C GLY A 347 -13.85 -9.44 -6.03
N ALA A 348 -14.24 -10.45 -5.24
CA ALA A 348 -15.23 -10.31 -4.19
C ALA A 348 -14.79 -9.32 -3.09
N ILE A 349 -13.48 -9.21 -2.81
CA ILE A 349 -12.93 -8.19 -1.91
C ILE A 349 -13.26 -6.80 -2.47
N THR A 350 -12.90 -6.54 -3.73
CA THR A 350 -13.12 -5.24 -4.38
C THR A 350 -14.59 -4.90 -4.51
N VAL A 351 -15.43 -5.88 -4.87
CA VAL A 351 -16.90 -5.70 -4.93
C VAL A 351 -17.45 -5.34 -3.54
N SER A 352 -17.00 -6.03 -2.50
CA SER A 352 -17.41 -5.72 -1.12
C SER A 352 -17.03 -4.29 -0.72
N ILE A 353 -15.83 -3.83 -1.08
CA ILE A 353 -15.39 -2.46 -0.83
C ILE A 353 -16.28 -1.45 -1.56
N ILE A 354 -16.52 -1.64 -2.86
CA ILE A 354 -17.33 -0.72 -3.68
C ILE A 354 -18.77 -0.61 -3.14
N LEU A 355 -19.36 -1.74 -2.74
CA LEU A 355 -20.75 -1.76 -2.28
C LEU A 355 -20.89 -1.24 -0.84
N LEU A 356 -19.94 -1.57 0.03
CA LEU A 356 -20.08 -1.28 1.45
C LEU A 356 -19.49 0.06 1.87
N MET A 357 -18.59 0.66 1.10
CA MET A 357 -18.03 1.98 1.40
C MET A 357 -19.11 3.08 1.50
N PRO A 358 -20.03 3.22 0.52
CA PRO A 358 -21.13 4.17 0.64
C PRO A 358 -22.11 3.83 1.79
N LEU A 359 -22.28 2.55 2.08
CA LEU A 359 -23.13 2.08 3.17
C LEU A 359 -22.54 2.42 4.54
N TYR A 360 -21.20 2.30 4.65
CA TYR A 360 -20.44 2.69 5.81
C TYR A 360 -20.68 4.19 6.11
N ASP A 361 -20.46 5.07 5.14
CA ASP A 361 -20.56 6.52 5.33
C ASP A 361 -21.99 6.98 5.64
N LYS A 362 -23.02 6.39 4.97
CA LYS A 362 -24.40 6.84 5.06
C LYS A 362 -25.20 6.19 6.19
N ILE A 363 -24.85 5.00 6.62
CA ILE A 363 -25.63 4.24 7.60
C ILE A 363 -24.80 3.98 8.85
N LEU A 364 -23.60 3.43 8.72
CA LEU A 364 -22.86 2.94 9.87
C LEU A 364 -22.29 4.08 10.72
N VAL A 365 -21.79 5.14 10.09
CA VAL A 365 -21.31 6.33 10.80
C VAL A 365 -22.44 7.02 11.56
N PRO A 366 -23.61 7.36 10.97
CA PRO A 366 -24.74 7.94 11.72
C PRO A 366 -25.27 7.02 12.83
N CYS A 367 -25.41 5.71 12.57
CA CYS A 367 -25.84 4.76 13.59
C CYS A 367 -24.90 4.72 14.79
N THR A 368 -23.58 4.74 14.53
CA THR A 368 -22.59 4.75 15.61
C THR A 368 -22.59 6.05 16.40
N GLN A 369 -22.82 7.19 15.77
CA GLN A 369 -23.00 8.48 16.45
C GLN A 369 -24.18 8.43 17.43
N VAL A 370 -25.30 7.85 17.00
CA VAL A 370 -26.50 7.68 17.87
C VAL A 370 -26.23 6.73 19.02
N ILE A 371 -25.57 5.59 18.77
CA ILE A 371 -25.30 4.56 19.79
C ILE A 371 -24.26 5.03 20.80
N THR A 372 -23.19 5.66 20.34
CA THR A 372 -22.08 6.10 21.23
C THR A 372 -22.38 7.44 21.90
N ARG A 373 -23.44 8.16 21.48
CA ARG A 373 -23.78 9.52 21.91
C ARG A 373 -22.61 10.51 21.76
N ASN A 374 -21.69 10.22 20.86
CA ASN A 374 -20.53 11.05 20.57
C ASN A 374 -20.65 11.56 19.13
N GLU A 375 -20.49 12.86 18.91
CA GLU A 375 -20.58 13.49 17.58
C GLU A 375 -19.56 12.88 16.57
N LYS A 376 -18.42 12.40 17.06
CA LYS A 376 -17.40 11.71 16.22
C LYS A 376 -17.69 10.22 15.96
N GLY A 377 -18.74 9.63 16.58
CA GLY A 377 -19.06 8.22 16.44
C GLY A 377 -17.98 7.30 17.03
N ILE A 378 -17.57 6.27 16.26
CA ILE A 378 -16.49 5.35 16.64
C ILE A 378 -15.12 6.03 16.41
N THR A 379 -14.21 5.92 17.37
CA THR A 379 -12.83 6.43 17.18
C THR A 379 -12.11 5.65 16.07
N VAL A 380 -11.12 6.29 15.44
CA VAL A 380 -10.31 5.66 14.38
C VAL A 380 -9.67 4.36 14.86
N LEU A 381 -9.15 4.34 16.08
CA LEU A 381 -8.55 3.15 16.70
C LEU A 381 -9.58 2.02 16.92
N GLN A 382 -10.80 2.35 17.40
CA GLN A 382 -11.87 1.36 17.55
C GLN A 382 -12.29 0.79 16.20
N ARG A 383 -12.35 1.62 15.16
CA ARG A 383 -12.64 1.21 13.79
C ARG A 383 -11.59 0.22 13.28
N MET A 384 -10.31 0.52 13.43
CA MET A 384 -9.22 -0.38 13.06
C MET A 384 -9.31 -1.72 13.83
N GLY A 385 -9.60 -1.68 15.13
CA GLY A 385 -9.80 -2.87 15.95
C GLY A 385 -10.96 -3.75 15.45
N ALA A 386 -12.10 -3.14 15.06
CA ALA A 386 -13.23 -3.87 14.48
C ALA A 386 -12.83 -4.57 13.17
N GLY A 387 -12.06 -3.90 12.30
CA GLY A 387 -11.53 -4.51 11.09
C GLY A 387 -10.58 -5.69 11.38
N MET A 388 -9.71 -5.58 12.39
CA MET A 388 -8.86 -6.70 12.82
C MET A 388 -9.69 -7.90 13.31
N VAL A 389 -10.78 -7.68 14.04
CA VAL A 389 -11.71 -8.77 14.43
C VAL A 389 -12.28 -9.47 13.20
N LEU A 390 -12.74 -8.72 12.20
CA LEU A 390 -13.28 -9.29 10.96
C LEU A 390 -12.24 -10.11 10.19
N SER A 391 -10.97 -9.67 10.18
CA SER A 391 -9.90 -10.45 9.55
C SER A 391 -9.61 -11.76 10.29
N ILE A 392 -9.70 -11.78 11.63
CA ILE A 392 -9.58 -12.99 12.43
C ILE A 392 -10.73 -13.97 12.11
N ILE A 393 -11.97 -13.47 12.07
CA ILE A 393 -13.13 -14.28 11.68
C ILE A 393 -12.95 -14.86 10.28
N ALA A 394 -12.42 -14.09 9.34
CA ALA A 394 -12.12 -14.56 7.99
C ALA A 394 -11.10 -15.72 8.02
N MET A 395 -10.08 -15.68 8.88
CA MET A 395 -9.11 -16.78 9.02
C MET A 395 -9.74 -18.02 9.66
N VAL A 396 -10.61 -17.87 10.66
CA VAL A 396 -11.35 -18.98 11.25
C VAL A 396 -12.23 -19.66 10.20
N ILE A 397 -12.97 -18.88 9.40
CA ILE A 397 -13.78 -19.44 8.31
C ILE A 397 -12.89 -20.12 7.27
N ALA A 398 -11.74 -19.53 6.90
CA ALA A 398 -10.81 -20.15 5.99
C ALA A 398 -10.30 -21.51 6.49
N ALA A 399 -9.99 -21.63 7.79
CA ALA A 399 -9.59 -22.88 8.42
C ALA A 399 -10.70 -23.94 8.37
N LEU A 400 -11.93 -23.57 8.71
CA LEU A 400 -13.09 -24.47 8.69
C LEU A 400 -13.43 -24.93 7.26
N VAL A 401 -13.35 -24.01 6.29
CA VAL A 401 -13.59 -24.34 4.88
C VAL A 401 -12.49 -25.28 4.36
N GLU A 402 -11.25 -25.09 4.78
CA GLU A 402 -10.15 -25.97 4.40
C GLU A 402 -10.31 -27.37 5.00
N GLU A 403 -10.67 -27.50 6.29
CA GLU A 403 -10.99 -28.78 6.88
C GLU A 403 -12.12 -29.49 6.14
N LYS A 404 -13.17 -28.76 5.75
CA LYS A 404 -14.28 -29.29 4.97
C LYS A 404 -13.82 -29.73 3.58
N ARG A 405 -12.95 -28.96 2.92
CA ARG A 405 -12.38 -29.31 1.60
C ARG A 405 -11.60 -30.62 1.68
N LEU A 406 -10.77 -30.80 2.70
CA LEU A 406 -9.97 -32.02 2.88
C LEU A 406 -10.86 -33.26 3.11
N ARG A 407 -12.05 -33.08 3.72
CA ARG A 407 -13.02 -34.18 3.94
C ARG A 407 -13.93 -34.40 2.74
N THR A 408 -14.14 -33.38 1.87
CA THR A 408 -15.12 -33.43 0.77
C THR A 408 -14.46 -32.99 -0.54
N PRO A 409 -13.91 -33.92 -1.33
CA PRO A 409 -13.16 -33.57 -2.56
C PRO A 409 -13.95 -32.80 -3.63
N SER A 410 -15.29 -32.87 -3.61
CA SER A 410 -16.19 -32.21 -4.56
C SER A 410 -16.76 -30.87 -4.07
N LEU A 411 -16.13 -30.25 -3.05
CA LEU A 411 -16.60 -28.98 -2.48
C LEU A 411 -16.51 -27.86 -3.54
N THR A 412 -17.59 -27.09 -3.68
CA THR A 412 -17.64 -25.98 -4.65
C THR A 412 -16.78 -24.79 -4.22
N ILE A 413 -16.18 -24.10 -5.19
CA ILE A 413 -15.31 -22.94 -4.96
C ILE A 413 -16.02 -21.77 -4.25
N PHE A 414 -17.35 -21.70 -4.31
CA PHE A 414 -18.13 -20.66 -3.65
C PHE A 414 -18.05 -20.69 -2.11
N TRP A 415 -17.60 -21.79 -1.51
CA TRP A 415 -17.32 -21.87 -0.07
C TRP A 415 -16.19 -20.93 0.36
N LEU A 416 -15.38 -20.43 -0.59
CA LEU A 416 -14.34 -19.44 -0.32
C LEU A 416 -14.89 -18.00 -0.24
N LEU A 417 -16.08 -17.71 -0.80
CA LEU A 417 -16.62 -16.34 -0.86
C LEU A 417 -16.75 -15.66 0.52
N PRO A 418 -17.24 -16.33 1.59
CA PRO A 418 -17.39 -15.66 2.88
C PRO A 418 -16.08 -15.07 3.41
N GLN A 419 -14.96 -15.78 3.28
CA GLN A 419 -13.65 -15.29 3.73
C GLN A 419 -13.16 -14.09 2.90
N TYR A 420 -13.42 -14.08 1.57
CA TYR A 420 -13.08 -12.93 0.72
C TYR A 420 -13.96 -11.71 1.02
N ILE A 421 -15.26 -11.89 1.22
CA ILE A 421 -16.20 -10.81 1.56
C ILE A 421 -15.82 -10.19 2.90
N LEU A 422 -15.54 -11.01 3.93
CA LEU A 422 -15.12 -10.52 5.24
C LEU A 422 -13.81 -9.76 5.18
N LEU A 423 -12.84 -10.19 4.35
CA LEU A 423 -11.61 -9.43 4.13
C LEU A 423 -11.89 -8.09 3.46
N GLY A 424 -12.83 -8.02 2.49
CA GLY A 424 -13.24 -6.75 1.88
C GLY A 424 -13.89 -5.79 2.89
N ILE A 425 -14.72 -6.30 3.79
CA ILE A 425 -15.31 -5.49 4.87
C ILE A 425 -14.21 -5.04 5.84
N SER A 426 -13.33 -5.95 6.24
CA SER A 426 -12.19 -5.69 7.12
C SER A 426 -11.26 -4.61 6.55
N ASP A 427 -11.07 -4.57 5.23
CA ASP A 427 -10.28 -3.57 4.50
C ASP A 427 -10.82 -2.16 4.74
N ILE A 428 -12.13 -1.94 4.57
CA ILE A 428 -12.78 -0.65 4.79
C ILE A 428 -12.53 -0.12 6.21
N PHE A 429 -12.62 -1.02 7.21
CA PHE A 429 -12.45 -0.62 8.60
C PHE A 429 -10.98 -0.37 8.95
N THR A 430 -10.08 -1.28 8.58
CA THR A 430 -8.68 -1.24 9.02
C THR A 430 -7.84 -0.34 8.11
N VAL A 431 -7.92 -0.49 6.79
CA VAL A 431 -7.01 0.21 5.86
C VAL A 431 -7.33 1.70 5.80
N VAL A 432 -8.62 2.05 5.67
CA VAL A 432 -9.03 3.46 5.74
C VAL A 432 -8.73 4.05 7.12
N GLY A 433 -8.92 3.24 8.19
CA GLY A 433 -8.54 3.62 9.55
C GLY A 433 -7.04 3.88 9.71
N MET A 434 -6.19 3.01 9.17
CA MET A 434 -4.74 3.20 9.19
C MET A 434 -4.32 4.48 8.45
N GLN A 435 -4.88 4.75 7.28
CA GLN A 435 -4.58 5.97 6.53
C GLN A 435 -4.92 7.21 7.36
N GLU A 436 -6.12 7.24 7.95
CA GLU A 436 -6.58 8.35 8.77
C GLU A 436 -5.72 8.51 10.04
N PHE A 437 -5.43 7.41 10.73
CA PHE A 437 -4.64 7.40 11.95
C PHE A 437 -3.21 7.90 11.71
N PHE A 438 -2.45 7.25 10.82
CA PHE A 438 -1.06 7.63 10.60
C PHE A 438 -0.91 9.02 9.97
N TYR A 439 -1.90 9.46 9.18
CA TYR A 439 -1.90 10.80 8.62
C TYR A 439 -2.25 11.88 9.67
N GLY A 440 -3.15 11.57 10.60
CA GLY A 440 -3.63 12.49 11.64
C GLY A 440 -2.66 12.67 12.81
N GLU A 441 -1.98 11.58 13.23
CA GLU A 441 -1.06 11.61 14.38
C GLU A 441 0.28 12.29 14.10
N VAL A 442 0.65 12.48 12.83
CA VAL A 442 1.89 13.18 12.45
C VAL A 442 1.66 14.67 12.22
N PRO A 443 2.66 15.54 12.51
CA PRO A 443 2.59 16.96 12.20
C PRO A 443 2.32 17.24 10.72
N VAL A 444 1.71 18.38 10.39
CA VAL A 444 1.38 18.79 9.01
C VAL A 444 2.60 18.72 8.10
N LYS A 445 3.79 19.12 8.59
CA LYS A 445 5.06 19.05 7.86
C LYS A 445 5.57 17.62 7.60
N MET A 446 4.99 16.60 8.26
CA MET A 446 5.42 15.19 8.20
C MET A 446 4.34 14.25 7.63
N ARG A 447 3.32 14.77 7.00
CA ARG A 447 2.21 13.96 6.45
C ARG A 447 2.68 12.88 5.46
N THR A 448 3.72 13.17 4.69
CA THR A 448 4.37 12.17 3.82
C THR A 448 4.91 10.98 4.61
N MET A 449 5.46 11.23 5.81
CA MET A 449 5.91 10.16 6.70
C MET A 449 4.75 9.33 7.27
N GLY A 450 3.60 9.96 7.54
CA GLY A 450 2.38 9.23 7.92
C GLY A 450 1.93 8.25 6.83
N ILE A 451 1.93 8.70 5.57
CA ILE A 451 1.64 7.84 4.41
C ILE A 451 2.69 6.72 4.30
N ALA A 452 3.96 7.04 4.54
CA ALA A 452 5.05 6.08 4.55
C ALA A 452 4.86 4.99 5.62
N LEU A 453 4.50 5.36 6.84
CA LEU A 453 4.22 4.42 7.92
C LEU A 453 3.04 3.51 7.57
N TYR A 454 1.97 4.04 7.00
CA TYR A 454 0.83 3.25 6.56
C TYR A 454 1.21 2.23 5.48
N THR A 455 1.87 2.64 4.42
CA THR A 455 2.25 1.73 3.33
C THR A 455 3.29 0.71 3.75
N SER A 456 4.19 1.06 4.68
CA SER A 456 5.18 0.14 5.22
C SER A 456 4.58 -1.03 6.02
N VAL A 457 3.37 -0.88 6.61
CA VAL A 457 2.66 -2.01 7.25
C VAL A 457 2.47 -3.15 6.27
N PHE A 458 1.98 -2.86 5.05
CA PHE A 458 1.80 -3.89 4.02
C PHE A 458 3.12 -4.42 3.49
N GLY A 459 4.11 -3.54 3.30
CA GLY A 459 5.44 -3.94 2.83
C GLY A 459 6.12 -4.90 3.80
N VAL A 460 6.28 -4.50 5.05
CA VAL A 460 6.93 -5.32 6.08
C VAL A 460 6.07 -6.55 6.42
N GLY A 461 4.74 -6.41 6.47
CA GLY A 461 3.82 -7.52 6.69
C GLY A 461 3.92 -8.60 5.60
N SER A 462 4.14 -8.22 4.34
CA SER A 462 4.36 -9.17 3.25
C SER A 462 5.66 -9.94 3.41
N PHE A 463 6.76 -9.28 3.79
CA PHE A 463 8.01 -9.97 4.12
C PHE A 463 7.87 -10.85 5.37
N LEU A 464 7.15 -10.39 6.38
CA LEU A 464 6.82 -11.20 7.57
C LEU A 464 6.04 -12.46 7.17
N SER A 465 5.08 -12.36 6.25
CA SER A 465 4.35 -13.51 5.71
C SER A 465 5.30 -14.52 5.04
N ALA A 466 6.23 -14.06 4.21
CA ALA A 466 7.22 -14.92 3.57
C ALA A 466 8.14 -15.60 4.61
N MET A 467 8.57 -14.87 5.64
CA MET A 467 9.36 -15.39 6.73
C MET A 467 8.59 -16.44 7.55
N MET A 468 7.32 -16.17 7.89
CA MET A 468 6.47 -17.12 8.60
C MET A 468 6.30 -18.43 7.84
N ILE A 469 6.06 -18.37 6.51
CA ILE A 469 5.99 -19.58 5.68
C ILE A 469 7.30 -20.37 5.78
N SER A 470 8.45 -19.72 5.71
CA SER A 470 9.76 -20.38 5.81
C SER A 470 9.97 -21.05 7.19
N LEU A 471 9.63 -20.36 8.27
CA LEU A 471 9.73 -20.91 9.62
C LEU A 471 8.81 -22.12 9.81
N ILE A 472 7.55 -22.00 9.39
CA ILE A 472 6.57 -23.10 9.50
C ILE A 472 7.01 -24.31 8.66
N GLU A 473 7.57 -24.09 7.47
CA GLU A 473 8.11 -25.15 6.63
C GLU A 473 9.23 -25.91 7.36
N ILE A 474 10.20 -25.20 7.94
CA ILE A 474 11.29 -25.79 8.72
C ILE A 474 10.77 -26.59 9.93
N PHE A 475 9.81 -26.03 10.67
CA PHE A 475 9.26 -26.71 11.85
C PHE A 475 8.36 -27.90 11.51
N SER A 476 7.57 -27.79 10.44
CA SER A 476 6.62 -28.84 10.05
C SER A 476 7.30 -30.06 9.42
N THR A 477 8.49 -29.89 8.81
CA THR A 477 9.27 -30.98 8.20
C THR A 477 10.20 -31.69 9.17
N ARG A 478 10.37 -31.18 10.41
CA ARG A 478 11.18 -31.84 11.43
C ARG A 478 10.71 -33.26 11.73
N GLY A 479 11.66 -34.19 11.78
CA GLY A 479 11.37 -35.61 12.05
C GLY A 479 10.77 -36.37 10.87
N GLY A 480 11.02 -35.92 9.61
CA GLY A 480 10.53 -36.62 8.41
C GLY A 480 9.03 -36.43 8.15
N LYS A 481 8.38 -35.50 8.86
CA LYS A 481 6.96 -35.16 8.64
C LYS A 481 6.77 -34.36 7.37
N GLN A 482 5.61 -34.52 6.76
CA GLN A 482 5.23 -33.78 5.56
C GLN A 482 4.98 -32.30 5.90
N SER A 483 5.47 -31.38 5.04
CA SER A 483 5.23 -29.94 5.20
C SER A 483 3.74 -29.61 5.20
N TRP A 484 3.34 -28.61 5.98
CA TRP A 484 1.97 -28.06 5.90
C TRP A 484 1.67 -27.46 4.53
N PHE A 485 2.69 -27.04 3.80
CA PHE A 485 2.58 -26.47 2.45
C PHE A 485 2.97 -27.47 1.36
N SER A 486 2.52 -28.73 1.51
CA SER A 486 2.79 -29.78 0.51
C SER A 486 2.34 -29.34 -0.90
N ASP A 487 3.13 -29.74 -1.92
CA ASP A 487 2.78 -29.50 -3.33
C ASP A 487 1.51 -30.28 -3.74
N ASP A 488 1.30 -31.44 -3.13
CA ASP A 488 0.04 -32.14 -3.19
C ASP A 488 -0.99 -31.47 -2.23
N MET A 489 -1.87 -30.65 -2.78
CA MET A 489 -2.87 -29.92 -2.04
C MET A 489 -3.91 -30.82 -1.32
N SER A 490 -3.98 -32.11 -1.66
CA SER A 490 -4.82 -33.08 -0.93
C SER A 490 -4.22 -33.46 0.42
N LYS A 491 -2.90 -33.34 0.57
CA LYS A 491 -2.12 -33.63 1.77
C LYS A 491 -1.70 -32.38 2.53
N ALA A 492 -1.78 -31.20 1.89
CA ALA A 492 -1.47 -29.93 2.51
C ALA A 492 -2.38 -29.66 3.70
N ARG A 493 -1.84 -29.08 4.77
CA ARG A 493 -2.54 -28.78 6.02
C ARG A 493 -2.65 -27.27 6.21
N LEU A 494 -3.26 -26.60 5.21
CA LEU A 494 -3.51 -25.15 5.27
C LEU A 494 -4.49 -24.79 6.40
N ASP A 495 -5.34 -25.73 6.82
CA ASP A 495 -6.19 -25.61 8.00
C ASP A 495 -5.37 -25.18 9.24
N LYS A 496 -4.25 -25.86 9.50
CA LYS A 496 -3.37 -25.53 10.63
C LYS A 496 -2.72 -24.15 10.50
N TYR A 497 -2.34 -23.78 9.27
CA TYR A 497 -1.77 -22.48 9.01
C TYR A 497 -2.78 -21.35 9.26
N TYR A 498 -4.02 -21.50 8.79
CA TYR A 498 -5.07 -20.50 9.03
C TYR A 498 -5.46 -20.40 10.51
N TRP A 499 -5.51 -21.53 11.24
CA TRP A 499 -5.68 -21.51 12.70
C TRP A 499 -4.53 -20.78 13.40
N LEU A 500 -3.29 -21.03 12.99
CA LEU A 500 -2.13 -20.33 13.54
C LEU A 500 -2.24 -18.81 13.31
N LEU A 501 -2.61 -18.38 12.10
CA LEU A 501 -2.82 -16.96 11.80
C LEU A 501 -3.95 -16.37 12.67
N ALA A 502 -5.05 -17.08 12.83
CA ALA A 502 -6.16 -16.64 13.68
C ALA A 502 -5.72 -16.46 15.15
N ILE A 503 -4.96 -17.41 15.70
CA ILE A 503 -4.45 -17.34 17.08
C ILE A 503 -3.48 -16.19 17.26
N LEU A 504 -2.48 -16.06 16.38
CA LEU A 504 -1.48 -14.97 16.45
C LEU A 504 -2.15 -13.60 16.29
N SER A 505 -3.11 -13.49 15.36
CA SER A 505 -3.84 -12.23 15.15
C SER A 505 -4.76 -11.88 16.31
N THR A 506 -5.33 -12.89 16.99
CA THR A 506 -6.09 -12.68 18.24
C THR A 506 -5.19 -12.15 19.36
N PHE A 507 -4.00 -12.73 19.51
CA PHE A 507 -3.00 -12.21 20.46
C PHE A 507 -2.60 -10.77 20.13
N SER A 508 -2.30 -10.48 18.85
CA SER A 508 -1.99 -9.13 18.38
C SER A 508 -3.13 -8.14 18.68
N LEU A 509 -4.38 -8.55 18.45
CA LEU A 509 -5.55 -7.72 18.75
C LEU A 509 -5.67 -7.41 20.25
N LEU A 510 -5.42 -8.38 21.13
CA LEU A 510 -5.45 -8.18 22.58
C LEU A 510 -4.40 -7.15 23.02
N VAL A 511 -3.17 -7.29 22.51
CA VAL A 511 -2.10 -6.32 22.76
C VAL A 511 -2.46 -4.95 22.16
N TYR A 512 -3.03 -4.91 20.97
CA TYR A 512 -3.51 -3.69 20.33
C TYR A 512 -4.54 -2.95 21.20
N ILE A 513 -5.53 -3.66 21.75
CA ILE A 513 -6.55 -3.07 22.63
C ILE A 513 -5.91 -2.47 23.89
N ILE A 514 -4.91 -3.15 24.47
CA ILE A 514 -4.16 -2.63 25.62
C ILE A 514 -3.40 -1.35 25.24
N LEU A 515 -2.67 -1.37 24.12
CA LEU A 515 -1.92 -0.21 23.64
C LEU A 515 -2.84 1.00 23.34
N CYS A 516 -4.02 0.75 22.75
CA CYS A 516 -4.99 1.82 22.49
C CYS A 516 -5.51 2.50 23.75
N ARG A 517 -5.58 1.80 24.91
CA ARG A 517 -5.97 2.40 26.19
C ARG A 517 -4.93 3.36 26.75
N PHE A 518 -3.65 3.14 26.40
CA PHE A 518 -2.53 3.99 26.85
C PHE A 518 -2.15 5.05 25.81
N HIS A 519 -2.72 4.98 24.60
CA HIS A 519 -2.42 5.94 23.56
C HIS A 519 -3.23 7.22 23.79
N LYS A 520 -2.53 8.32 24.13
CA LYS A 520 -3.11 9.66 24.11
C LYS A 520 -3.00 10.23 22.70
N SER A 521 -4.11 10.62 22.09
CA SER A 521 -4.11 11.27 20.77
C SER A 521 -3.39 12.62 20.84
N ARG A 522 -2.89 13.07 19.71
CA ARG A 522 -2.27 14.39 19.59
C ARG A 522 -3.25 15.52 19.89
N SER A 523 -4.55 15.35 19.60
CA SER A 523 -5.60 16.29 19.95
C SER A 523 -5.71 16.50 21.47
N ASP A 524 -5.53 15.43 22.25
CA ASP A 524 -5.63 15.47 23.71
C ASP A 524 -4.41 16.16 24.37
N LEU A 525 -3.27 16.23 23.67
CA LEU A 525 -2.04 16.88 24.13
C LEU A 525 -2.00 18.39 23.79
N GLY A 526 -2.81 18.85 22.83
CA GLY A 526 -2.97 20.27 22.50
C GLY A 526 -3.72 21.03 23.58
N ASP A 527 -4.75 20.40 24.13
CA ASP A 527 -5.61 21.01 25.16
C ASP A 527 -4.92 21.11 26.56
N GLU A 528 -3.89 20.27 26.83
CA GLU A 528 -3.12 20.35 28.11
C GLU A 528 -2.09 21.51 28.14
N ASN A 529 -1.73 22.08 26.97
CA ASN A 529 -0.77 23.21 26.93
C ASN A 529 -1.43 24.59 26.84
N ASP A 530 -2.76 24.64 26.71
CA ASP A 530 -3.54 25.88 26.67
C ASP A 530 -4.31 26.14 28.00
N VAL A 531 -4.06 25.35 29.07
CA VAL A 531 -4.52 25.56 30.45
C VAL A 531 -3.31 25.82 31.33
#